data_d3ef6a8cbf6afcb9c9440fb2b30619f0
#
_entry.id   d3ef6a8cbf6afcb9c9440fb2b30619f0
#
_cell.length_a   1.000
_cell.length_b   1.000
_cell.length_c   1.000
_cell.angle_alpha   90.00
_cell.angle_beta   90.00
_cell.angle_gamma   90.00
#
_symmetry.space_group_name_H-M   'P 1'
#
loop_
_entity.id
_entity.type
_entity.pdbx_description
1 polymer ?
#
loop_
_entity_poly.entity_id
_entity_poly.type
_entity_poly.pdbx_seq_one_letter_code
_entity_poly.pdbx_strand_id
1 'polypeptide(L)'
;MADAQLLVIALPSTSHEALASELAPLLRDGQVVFLPPGTFGSMMFAQAMAKAGNHSEVAFAETGTLPYLARKHGDNQVVISGYATRLPTGVFPSRLSESAFAVLREAYPSVEPIEDALSGALMNAGPIIHPPLILMNAGPLEHFETWDIHNEGTVPSIRRVTNALDAERIAVREALGYGAPHFPLADHY
;
A
#
# COMPACT_ATOMS: atom_id res chain seq x y z
N MET A 1 -16.59 -12.90 -9.82
CA MET A 1 -15.21 -13.10 -9.36
C MET A 1 -14.44 -14.13 -10.21
N ALA A 2 -15.07 -15.22 -10.58
CA ALA A 2 -14.39 -16.29 -11.37
C ALA A 2 -13.76 -15.80 -12.69
N ASP A 3 -14.36 -14.81 -13.35
CA ASP A 3 -13.90 -14.29 -14.64
C ASP A 3 -13.11 -12.97 -14.53
N ALA A 4 -12.91 -12.47 -13.31
CA ALA A 4 -12.10 -11.27 -13.08
C ALA A 4 -10.61 -11.65 -13.05
N GLN A 5 -9.80 -10.99 -13.88
CA GLN A 5 -8.35 -11.14 -13.87
C GLN A 5 -7.71 -10.28 -12.79
N LEU A 6 -8.28 -9.12 -12.48
CA LEU A 6 -7.79 -8.19 -11.46
C LEU A 6 -8.80 -8.07 -10.31
N LEU A 7 -8.31 -8.33 -9.09
CA LEU A 7 -9.04 -8.10 -7.85
C LEU A 7 -8.34 -6.97 -7.08
N VAL A 8 -9.04 -5.85 -6.91
CA VAL A 8 -8.50 -4.68 -6.17
C VAL A 8 -9.01 -4.71 -4.74
N ILE A 9 -8.10 -4.78 -3.79
CA ILE A 9 -8.41 -4.80 -2.35
C ILE A 9 -8.24 -3.39 -1.78
N ALA A 10 -9.26 -2.58 -1.92
CA ALA A 10 -9.31 -1.20 -1.42
C ALA A 10 -9.95 -1.15 -0.02
N LEU A 11 -9.42 -1.93 0.91
CA LEU A 11 -9.93 -2.06 2.28
C LEU A 11 -8.81 -1.77 3.30
N PRO A 12 -9.17 -1.37 4.53
CA PRO A 12 -8.20 -1.24 5.61
C PRO A 12 -7.45 -2.55 5.86
N SER A 13 -6.15 -2.48 6.16
CA SER A 13 -5.30 -3.65 6.41
C SER A 13 -5.81 -4.56 7.53
N THR A 14 -6.56 -4.02 8.49
CA THR A 14 -7.23 -4.80 9.55
C THR A 14 -8.27 -5.80 9.03
N SER A 15 -8.75 -5.63 7.80
CA SER A 15 -9.70 -6.54 7.15
C SER A 15 -9.01 -7.60 6.27
N HIS A 16 -7.71 -7.48 6.01
CA HIS A 16 -7.02 -8.33 5.04
C HIS A 16 -6.98 -9.79 5.46
N GLU A 17 -6.79 -10.10 6.75
CA GLU A 17 -6.73 -11.48 7.23
C GLU A 17 -8.06 -12.22 7.04
N ALA A 18 -9.17 -11.60 7.41
CA ALA A 18 -10.50 -12.18 7.24
C ALA A 18 -10.82 -12.36 5.75
N LEU A 19 -10.60 -11.32 4.95
CA LEU A 19 -10.85 -11.36 3.51
C LEU A 19 -9.97 -12.39 2.80
N ALA A 20 -8.68 -12.47 3.16
CA ALA A 20 -7.76 -13.45 2.60
C ALA A 20 -8.24 -14.89 2.87
N SER A 21 -8.75 -15.15 4.09
CA SER A 21 -9.28 -16.46 4.46
C SER A 21 -10.51 -16.85 3.64
N GLU A 22 -11.39 -15.88 3.33
CA GLU A 22 -12.58 -16.09 2.53
C GLU A 22 -12.26 -16.25 1.02
N LEU A 23 -11.32 -15.48 0.51
CA LEU A 23 -10.98 -15.47 -0.92
C LEU A 23 -10.03 -16.60 -1.31
N ALA A 24 -9.13 -17.01 -0.42
CA ALA A 24 -8.08 -17.98 -0.71
C ALA A 24 -8.58 -19.28 -1.40
N PRO A 25 -9.68 -19.92 -0.98
CA PRO A 25 -10.17 -21.13 -1.66
C PRO A 25 -10.80 -20.85 -3.03
N LEU A 26 -11.08 -19.60 -3.36
CA LEU A 26 -11.79 -19.17 -4.56
C LEU A 26 -10.87 -18.61 -5.65
N LEU A 27 -9.63 -18.27 -5.29
CA LEU A 27 -8.64 -17.71 -6.21
C LEU A 27 -8.20 -18.76 -7.24
N ARG A 28 -7.89 -18.32 -8.46
CA ARG A 28 -7.59 -19.16 -9.62
C ARG A 28 -6.34 -18.72 -10.34
N ASP A 29 -5.80 -19.60 -11.15
CA ASP A 29 -4.64 -19.32 -12.00
C ASP A 29 -4.84 -18.07 -12.84
N GLY A 30 -3.78 -17.25 -12.93
CA GLY A 30 -3.73 -16.04 -13.74
C GLY A 30 -4.41 -14.82 -13.14
N GLN A 31 -4.99 -14.94 -11.94
CA GLN A 31 -5.53 -13.77 -11.23
C GLN A 31 -4.45 -12.93 -10.58
N VAL A 32 -4.69 -11.62 -10.56
CA VAL A 32 -3.87 -10.63 -9.86
C VAL A 32 -4.67 -10.02 -8.73
N VAL A 33 -4.18 -10.14 -7.50
CA VAL A 33 -4.72 -9.46 -6.32
C VAL A 33 -3.87 -8.23 -6.05
N PHE A 34 -4.48 -7.05 -6.22
CA PHE A 34 -3.82 -5.76 -6.08
C PHE A 34 -4.20 -5.08 -4.77
N LEU A 35 -3.18 -4.75 -3.96
CA LEU A 35 -3.31 -4.21 -2.60
C LEU A 35 -2.63 -2.82 -2.52
N PRO A 36 -3.32 -1.75 -2.94
CA PRO A 36 -2.81 -0.38 -2.82
C PRO A 36 -3.32 0.31 -1.54
N PRO A 37 -2.43 0.91 -0.72
CA PRO A 37 -0.97 0.78 -0.70
C PRO A 37 -0.54 -0.53 -0.05
N GLY A 38 0.74 -0.89 -0.22
CA GLY A 38 1.32 -2.09 0.39
C GLY A 38 1.31 -2.04 1.93
N THR A 39 0.80 -3.10 2.54
CA THR A 39 0.68 -3.27 4.00
C THR A 39 0.93 -4.72 4.42
N PHE A 40 1.80 -5.42 3.68
CA PHE A 40 2.08 -6.86 3.84
C PHE A 40 0.87 -7.77 3.60
N GLY A 41 -0.13 -7.28 2.89
CA GLY A 41 -1.33 -8.05 2.53
C GLY A 41 -1.00 -9.25 1.64
N SER A 42 -0.03 -9.13 0.74
CA SER A 42 0.45 -10.23 -0.11
C SER A 42 0.85 -11.46 0.68
N MET A 43 1.56 -11.27 1.81
CA MET A 43 1.94 -12.36 2.70
C MET A 43 0.72 -13.02 3.35
N MET A 44 -0.26 -12.21 3.80
CA MET A 44 -1.48 -12.72 4.41
C MET A 44 -2.27 -13.57 3.41
N PHE A 45 -2.45 -13.10 2.18
CA PHE A 45 -3.14 -13.83 1.12
C PHE A 45 -2.40 -15.11 0.72
N ALA A 46 -1.08 -15.06 0.56
CA ALA A 46 -0.28 -16.24 0.24
C ALA A 46 -0.35 -17.31 1.34
N GLN A 47 -0.30 -16.89 2.61
CA GLN A 47 -0.47 -17.80 3.75
C GLN A 47 -1.87 -18.41 3.81
N ALA A 48 -2.91 -17.60 3.52
CA ALA A 48 -4.29 -18.08 3.49
C ALA A 48 -4.49 -19.10 2.37
N MET A 49 -3.93 -18.89 1.17
CA MET A 49 -3.95 -19.87 0.07
C MET A 49 -3.28 -21.17 0.48
N ALA A 50 -2.10 -21.09 1.08
CA ALA A 50 -1.39 -22.29 1.56
C ALA A 50 -2.22 -23.08 2.60
N LYS A 51 -2.85 -22.38 3.56
CA LYS A 51 -3.75 -22.99 4.55
C LYS A 51 -4.99 -23.63 3.91
N ALA A 52 -5.53 -23.02 2.86
CA ALA A 52 -6.69 -23.52 2.12
C ALA A 52 -6.34 -24.68 1.17
N GLY A 53 -5.06 -25.02 1.03
CA GLY A 53 -4.59 -26.02 0.05
C GLY A 53 -4.78 -25.58 -1.40
N ASN A 54 -4.91 -24.27 -1.64
CA ASN A 54 -5.03 -23.73 -2.99
C ASN A 54 -3.62 -23.45 -3.56
N HIS A 55 -3.28 -24.17 -4.63
CA HIS A 55 -1.98 -24.10 -5.31
C HIS A 55 -2.05 -23.32 -6.64
N SER A 56 -3.14 -22.58 -6.89
CA SER A 56 -3.29 -21.78 -8.08
C SER A 56 -2.19 -20.70 -8.21
N GLU A 57 -1.78 -20.43 -9.43
CA GLU A 57 -0.80 -19.39 -9.75
C GLU A 57 -1.45 -17.99 -9.71
N VAL A 58 -1.48 -17.39 -8.54
CA VAL A 58 -2.03 -16.06 -8.26
C VAL A 58 -0.91 -15.09 -7.96
N ALA A 59 -0.94 -13.92 -8.60
CA ALA A 59 -0.02 -12.83 -8.32
C ALA A 59 -0.61 -11.87 -7.30
N PHE A 60 0.18 -11.49 -6.29
CA PHE A 60 -0.16 -10.48 -5.30
C PHE A 60 0.71 -9.26 -5.53
N ALA A 61 0.10 -8.09 -5.77
CA ALA A 61 0.82 -6.87 -6.06
C ALA A 61 0.61 -5.83 -4.96
N GLU A 62 1.70 -5.29 -4.42
CA GLU A 62 1.70 -4.23 -3.43
C GLU A 62 2.40 -2.98 -3.95
N THR A 63 1.89 -1.80 -3.58
CA THR A 63 2.40 -0.51 -4.06
C THR A 63 2.99 0.33 -2.93
N GLY A 64 3.98 1.17 -3.27
CA GLY A 64 4.58 2.11 -2.31
C GLY A 64 3.68 3.29 -1.94
N THR A 65 2.59 3.52 -2.67
CA THR A 65 1.65 4.61 -2.40
C THR A 65 0.26 4.28 -2.94
N LEU A 66 -0.70 5.14 -2.65
CA LEU A 66 -2.05 5.06 -3.23
C LEU A 66 -2.06 5.52 -4.70
N PRO A 67 -2.86 4.88 -5.57
CA PRO A 67 -3.01 5.32 -6.96
C PRO A 67 -3.72 6.68 -7.08
N TYR A 68 -4.55 7.03 -6.09
CA TYR A 68 -5.36 8.26 -6.10
C TYR A 68 -5.37 8.93 -4.75
N LEU A 69 -5.34 10.27 -4.74
CA LEU A 69 -5.79 11.07 -3.60
C LEU A 69 -7.28 11.34 -3.77
N ALA A 70 -8.09 10.61 -3.04
CA ALA A 70 -9.54 10.68 -3.16
C ALA A 70 -10.20 10.99 -1.82
N ARG A 71 -11.32 11.72 -1.89
CA ARG A 71 -12.17 12.03 -0.72
C ARG A 71 -13.63 11.80 -1.07
N LYS A 72 -14.33 11.15 -0.17
CA LYS A 72 -15.78 10.99 -0.26
C LYS A 72 -16.48 12.30 0.12
N HIS A 73 -17.41 12.73 -0.72
CA HIS A 73 -18.28 13.87 -0.47
C HIS A 73 -19.75 13.40 -0.54
N GLY A 74 -20.39 13.27 0.61
CA GLY A 74 -21.76 12.74 0.68
C GLY A 74 -21.80 11.24 0.32
N ASP A 75 -22.98 10.76 -0.04
CA ASP A 75 -23.21 9.31 -0.22
C ASP A 75 -22.77 8.79 -1.59
N ASN A 76 -22.87 9.62 -2.64
CA ASN A 76 -22.73 9.21 -4.03
C ASN A 76 -21.64 9.98 -4.80
N GLN A 77 -20.77 10.73 -4.12
CA GLN A 77 -19.75 11.54 -4.76
C GLN A 77 -18.37 11.26 -4.19
N VAL A 78 -17.41 11.05 -5.08
CA VAL A 78 -15.97 10.98 -4.76
C VAL A 78 -15.25 12.04 -5.58
N VAL A 79 -14.41 12.82 -4.91
CA VAL A 79 -13.51 13.78 -5.57
C VAL A 79 -12.10 13.18 -5.58
N ILE A 80 -11.52 13.07 -6.77
CA ILE A 80 -10.10 12.71 -6.96
C ILE A 80 -9.33 14.02 -7.14
N SER A 81 -8.49 14.36 -6.19
CA SER A 81 -7.68 15.58 -6.19
C SER A 81 -6.30 15.39 -6.82
N GLY A 82 -5.86 14.14 -6.97
CA GLY A 82 -4.58 13.81 -7.59
C GLY A 82 -4.47 12.35 -7.98
N TYR A 83 -3.63 12.09 -8.96
CA TYR A 83 -3.25 10.76 -9.41
C TYR A 83 -1.77 10.53 -9.11
N ALA A 84 -1.41 9.32 -8.69
CA ALA A 84 -0.01 8.95 -8.58
C ALA A 84 0.63 8.99 -9.98
N THR A 85 1.61 9.86 -10.17
CA THR A 85 2.38 9.94 -11.41
C THR A 85 3.34 8.75 -11.56
N ARG A 86 3.80 8.23 -10.44
CA ARG A 86 4.60 7.02 -10.31
C ARG A 86 3.96 6.13 -9.26
N LEU A 87 3.80 4.85 -9.59
CA LEU A 87 3.20 3.87 -8.68
C LEU A 87 4.14 2.65 -8.58
N PRO A 88 5.23 2.76 -7.76
CA PRO A 88 6.15 1.65 -7.58
C PRO A 88 5.38 0.45 -7.04
N THR A 89 5.44 -0.65 -7.76
CA THR A 89 4.63 -1.85 -7.53
C THR A 89 5.52 -3.07 -7.57
N GLY A 90 5.47 -3.85 -6.50
CA GLY A 90 6.15 -5.14 -6.42
C GLY A 90 5.16 -6.30 -6.43
N VAL A 91 5.58 -7.45 -6.93
CA VAL A 91 4.75 -8.63 -7.12
C VAL A 91 5.32 -9.83 -6.38
N PHE A 92 4.44 -10.58 -5.73
CA PHE A 92 4.73 -11.90 -5.15
C PHE A 92 3.80 -12.98 -5.75
N PRO A 93 4.31 -14.14 -6.15
CA PRO A 93 5.72 -14.46 -6.29
C PRO A 93 6.33 -13.73 -7.51
N SER A 94 7.61 -13.34 -7.42
CA SER A 94 8.26 -12.49 -8.44
C SER A 94 8.29 -13.11 -9.84
N ARG A 95 8.21 -14.44 -9.96
CA ARG A 95 8.10 -15.14 -11.25
C ARG A 95 6.84 -14.80 -12.05
N LEU A 96 5.81 -14.26 -11.39
CA LEU A 96 4.54 -13.83 -12.01
C LEU A 96 4.52 -12.33 -12.33
N SER A 97 5.63 -11.61 -12.14
CA SER A 97 5.67 -10.15 -12.31
C SER A 97 5.26 -9.72 -13.73
N GLU A 98 5.79 -10.36 -14.75
CA GLU A 98 5.50 -9.99 -16.15
C GLU A 98 4.02 -10.09 -16.47
N SER A 99 3.38 -11.22 -16.15
CA SER A 99 1.95 -11.44 -16.38
C SER A 99 1.08 -10.51 -15.51
N ALA A 100 1.47 -10.28 -14.25
CA ALA A 100 0.78 -9.36 -13.36
C ALA A 100 0.81 -7.92 -13.88
N PHE A 101 1.97 -7.45 -14.35
CA PHE A 101 2.10 -6.10 -14.91
C PHE A 101 1.34 -5.93 -16.22
N ALA A 102 1.17 -6.97 -17.02
CA ALA A 102 0.32 -6.91 -18.21
C ALA A 102 -1.14 -6.56 -17.82
N VAL A 103 -1.67 -7.21 -16.78
CA VAL A 103 -3.01 -6.95 -16.25
C VAL A 103 -3.10 -5.59 -15.55
N LEU A 104 -2.12 -5.26 -14.69
CA LEU A 104 -2.14 -4.04 -13.88
C LEU A 104 -2.12 -2.78 -14.75
N ARG A 105 -1.32 -2.75 -15.82
CA ARG A 105 -1.18 -1.58 -16.70
C ARG A 105 -2.45 -1.21 -17.45
N GLU A 106 -3.37 -2.15 -17.67
CA GLU A 106 -4.65 -1.84 -18.26
C GLU A 106 -5.52 -0.96 -17.37
N ALA A 107 -5.46 -1.17 -16.05
CA ALA A 107 -6.24 -0.40 -15.08
C ALA A 107 -5.46 0.76 -14.45
N TYR A 108 -4.16 0.60 -14.28
CA TYR A 108 -3.25 1.55 -13.61
C TYR A 108 -1.99 1.78 -14.46
N PRO A 109 -2.04 2.64 -15.48
CA PRO A 109 -0.90 2.86 -16.38
C PRO A 109 0.38 3.37 -15.71
N SER A 110 0.28 3.97 -14.52
CA SER A 110 1.40 4.51 -13.76
C SER A 110 2.17 3.47 -12.94
N VAL A 111 1.79 2.18 -12.97
CA VAL A 111 2.52 1.13 -12.25
C VAL A 111 3.94 0.97 -12.81
N GLU A 112 4.91 0.98 -11.91
CA GLU A 112 6.33 0.81 -12.21
C GLU A 112 6.84 -0.44 -11.49
N PRO A 113 7.49 -1.38 -12.19
CA PRO A 113 8.06 -2.57 -11.57
C PRO A 113 9.15 -2.21 -10.57
N ILE A 114 9.08 -2.83 -9.39
CA ILE A 114 10.16 -2.88 -8.41
C ILE A 114 10.45 -4.34 -8.05
N GLU A 115 11.39 -4.58 -7.15
CA GLU A 115 11.98 -5.89 -6.89
C GLU A 115 10.92 -6.97 -6.58
N ASP A 116 10.08 -6.71 -5.57
CA ASP A 116 9.02 -7.64 -5.13
C ASP A 116 7.96 -6.93 -4.28
N ALA A 117 6.94 -7.68 -3.83
CA ALA A 117 5.85 -7.14 -3.02
C ALA A 117 6.32 -6.61 -1.64
N LEU A 118 7.36 -7.20 -1.05
CA LEU A 118 7.93 -6.73 0.21
C LEU A 118 8.59 -5.36 0.02
N SER A 119 9.33 -5.17 -1.08
CA SER A 119 9.85 -3.86 -1.47
C SER A 119 8.72 -2.83 -1.60
N GLY A 120 7.60 -3.19 -2.25
CA GLY A 120 6.42 -2.33 -2.37
C GLY A 120 5.82 -1.94 -1.02
N ALA A 121 5.61 -2.90 -0.14
CA ALA A 121 5.10 -2.66 1.21
C ALA A 121 6.03 -1.75 2.04
N LEU A 122 7.34 -1.96 1.94
CA LEU A 122 8.35 -1.15 2.65
C LEU A 122 8.57 0.25 2.01
N MET A 123 8.01 0.53 0.84
CA MET A 123 7.98 1.88 0.28
C MET A 123 6.77 2.70 0.76
N ASN A 124 5.78 2.07 1.39
CA ASN A 124 4.59 2.75 1.86
C ASN A 124 4.93 3.77 2.96
N ALA A 125 4.76 5.05 2.65
CA ALA A 125 5.02 6.16 3.57
C ALA A 125 3.92 6.36 4.63
N GLY A 126 2.73 5.79 4.41
CA GLY A 126 1.58 5.95 5.32
C GLY A 126 1.88 5.60 6.77
N PRO A 127 2.46 4.41 7.08
CA PRO A 127 2.83 4.03 8.45
C PRO A 127 3.92 4.90 9.08
N ILE A 128 4.67 5.64 8.28
CA ILE A 128 5.73 6.53 8.76
C ILE A 128 5.18 7.92 9.08
N ILE A 129 4.21 8.40 8.31
CA ILE A 129 3.66 9.75 8.43
C ILE A 129 2.52 9.80 9.45
N HIS A 130 1.52 8.93 9.29
CA HIS A 130 0.24 9.09 10.01
C HIS A 130 0.33 8.79 11.51
N PRO A 131 0.96 7.71 12.00
CA PRO A 131 0.99 7.42 13.43
C PRO A 131 1.66 8.53 14.27
N PRO A 132 2.86 9.05 13.92
CA PRO A 132 3.43 10.16 14.66
C PRO A 132 2.59 11.43 14.57
N LEU A 133 2.03 11.70 13.38
CA LEU A 133 1.20 12.88 13.17
C LEU A 133 -0.04 12.86 14.07
N ILE A 134 -0.76 11.74 14.13
CA ILE A 134 -1.95 11.58 14.97
C ILE A 134 -1.57 11.59 16.46
N LEU A 135 -0.59 10.77 16.85
CA LEU A 135 -0.22 10.59 18.25
C LEU A 135 0.29 11.88 18.89
N MET A 136 1.16 12.62 18.16
CA MET A 136 1.74 13.86 18.68
C MET A 136 0.78 15.07 18.61
N ASN A 137 -0.35 14.94 17.90
CA ASN A 137 -1.45 15.91 17.89
C ASN A 137 -2.65 15.46 18.72
N ALA A 138 -2.54 14.41 19.53
CA ALA A 138 -3.67 13.91 20.32
C ALA A 138 -4.32 15.01 21.18
N GLY A 139 -3.53 15.81 21.87
CA GLY A 139 -4.05 16.93 22.68
C GLY A 139 -4.85 17.94 21.87
N PRO A 140 -4.31 18.54 20.79
CA PRO A 140 -5.08 19.42 19.91
C PRO A 140 -6.32 18.78 19.32
N LEU A 141 -6.24 17.51 18.86
CA LEU A 141 -7.37 16.78 18.28
C LEU A 141 -8.52 16.55 19.26
N GLU A 142 -8.19 16.37 20.54
CA GLU A 142 -9.20 16.19 21.61
C GLU A 142 -9.73 17.53 22.14
N HIS A 143 -8.96 18.61 22.04
CA HIS A 143 -9.28 19.90 22.67
C HIS A 143 -9.99 20.85 21.72
N PHE A 144 -9.58 20.94 20.45
CA PHE A 144 -10.15 21.88 19.49
C PHE A 144 -11.28 21.25 18.68
N GLU A 145 -12.32 22.03 18.43
CA GLU A 145 -13.45 21.61 17.58
C GLU A 145 -12.99 21.37 16.12
N THR A 146 -12.00 22.14 15.65
CA THR A 146 -11.37 21.98 14.35
C THR A 146 -9.86 22.10 14.50
N TRP A 147 -9.12 21.20 13.85
CA TRP A 147 -7.66 21.19 13.84
C TRP A 147 -7.15 20.65 12.51
N ASP A 148 -6.43 21.48 11.74
CA ASP A 148 -5.79 21.06 10.50
C ASP A 148 -4.48 20.34 10.81
N ILE A 149 -4.55 19.03 10.98
CA ILE A 149 -3.43 18.21 11.37
C ILE A 149 -2.27 18.24 10.36
N HIS A 150 -2.57 18.45 9.07
CA HIS A 150 -1.55 18.48 8.02
C HIS A 150 -0.83 19.83 7.92
N ASN A 151 -1.49 20.94 8.22
CA ASN A 151 -0.88 22.26 8.21
C ASN A 151 -0.47 22.69 9.62
N GLU A 152 -1.42 22.86 10.54
CA GLU A 152 -1.17 23.33 11.90
C GLU A 152 -0.44 22.28 12.73
N GLY A 153 -0.79 21.01 12.52
CA GLY A 153 -0.22 19.87 13.25
C GLY A 153 1.15 19.41 12.77
N THR A 154 1.62 19.83 11.59
CA THR A 154 2.90 19.36 11.05
C THR A 154 4.05 20.31 11.46
N VAL A 155 4.33 20.36 12.75
CA VAL A 155 5.38 21.22 13.34
C VAL A 155 6.78 20.58 13.23
N PRO A 156 7.88 21.35 13.42
CA PRO A 156 9.24 20.84 13.28
C PRO A 156 9.59 19.62 14.16
N SER A 157 9.00 19.50 15.35
CA SER A 157 9.19 18.34 16.21
C SER A 157 8.62 17.05 15.62
N ILE A 158 7.43 17.13 15.01
CA ILE A 158 6.78 16.01 14.33
C ILE A 158 7.59 15.62 13.09
N ARG A 159 8.05 16.61 12.30
CA ARG A 159 8.92 16.35 11.14
C ARG A 159 10.21 15.63 11.53
N ARG A 160 10.82 15.96 12.68
CA ARG A 160 12.01 15.23 13.18
C ARG A 160 11.70 13.75 13.46
N VAL A 161 10.55 13.46 14.05
CA VAL A 161 10.14 12.08 14.34
C VAL A 161 9.84 11.31 13.04
N THR A 162 9.07 11.90 12.13
CA THR A 162 8.77 11.24 10.84
C THR A 162 10.04 11.01 10.01
N ASN A 163 10.97 11.96 9.98
CA ASN A 163 12.25 11.79 9.29
C ASN A 163 13.12 10.69 9.91
N ALA A 164 13.12 10.56 11.24
CA ALA A 164 13.84 9.48 11.91
C ALA A 164 13.24 8.11 11.58
N LEU A 165 11.91 7.98 11.59
CA LEU A 165 11.22 6.76 11.20
C LEU A 165 11.44 6.42 9.72
N ASP A 166 11.47 7.43 8.85
CA ASP A 166 11.77 7.22 7.43
C ASP A 166 13.21 6.71 7.21
N ALA A 167 14.16 7.25 7.96
CA ALA A 167 15.54 6.76 7.93
C ALA A 167 15.63 5.30 8.41
N GLU A 168 14.89 4.91 9.45
CA GLU A 168 14.79 3.51 9.89
C GLU A 168 14.17 2.61 8.81
N ARG A 169 13.08 3.05 8.17
CA ARG A 169 12.46 2.33 7.05
C ARG A 169 13.45 2.10 5.90
N ILE A 170 14.20 3.13 5.53
CA ILE A 170 15.23 3.04 4.48
C ILE A 170 16.32 2.05 4.90
N ALA A 171 16.82 2.15 6.13
CA ALA A 171 17.84 1.23 6.67
C ALA A 171 17.37 -0.23 6.64
N VAL A 172 16.10 -0.50 6.95
CA VAL A 172 15.50 -1.85 6.83
C VAL A 172 15.51 -2.32 5.37
N ARG A 173 15.15 -1.46 4.42
CA ARG A 173 15.21 -1.81 2.98
C ARG A 173 16.63 -2.16 2.55
N GLU A 174 17.61 -1.34 2.93
CA GLU A 174 19.03 -1.57 2.62
C GLU A 174 19.55 -2.88 3.24
N ALA A 175 19.18 -3.15 4.49
CA ALA A 175 19.55 -4.39 5.19
C ALA A 175 18.96 -5.65 4.51
N LEU A 176 17.82 -5.51 3.85
CA LEU A 176 17.19 -6.57 3.05
C LEU A 176 17.76 -6.67 1.61
N GLY A 177 18.70 -5.79 1.24
CA GLY A 177 19.35 -5.79 -0.06
C GLY A 177 18.61 -5.01 -1.16
N TYR A 178 17.56 -4.25 -0.81
CA TYR A 178 16.87 -3.40 -1.77
C TYR A 178 17.67 -2.14 -2.07
N GLY A 179 17.80 -1.84 -3.37
CA GLY A 179 18.49 -0.64 -3.85
C GLY A 179 17.61 0.61 -3.89
N ALA A 180 18.23 1.73 -4.25
CA ALA A 180 17.52 2.96 -4.58
C ALA A 180 16.71 2.79 -5.90
N PRO A 181 15.60 3.54 -6.07
CA PRO A 181 15.09 4.60 -5.18
C PRO A 181 14.33 4.03 -3.98
N HIS A 182 14.51 4.67 -2.81
CA HIS A 182 13.77 4.30 -1.58
C HIS A 182 12.51 5.11 -1.38
N PHE A 183 12.24 6.08 -2.25
CA PHE A 183 11.14 7.04 -2.12
C PHE A 183 11.09 7.65 -0.71
N PRO A 184 12.11 8.43 -0.30
CA PRO A 184 12.12 9.09 1.00
C PRO A 184 10.97 10.09 1.12
N LEU A 185 10.54 10.40 2.33
CA LEU A 185 9.42 11.31 2.57
C LEU A 185 9.63 12.68 1.92
N ALA A 186 10.87 13.14 1.80
CA ALA A 186 11.20 14.39 1.12
C ALA A 186 10.78 14.42 -0.37
N ASP A 187 10.59 13.27 -0.99
CA ASP A 187 10.16 13.15 -2.40
C ASP A 187 8.62 13.08 -2.55
N HIS A 188 7.89 13.00 -1.45
CA HIS A 188 6.42 12.89 -1.44
C HIS A 188 5.71 14.24 -1.23
N TYR A 189 6.43 15.31 -0.81
CA TYR A 189 5.83 16.60 -0.46
C TYR A 189 6.64 17.79 -0.96
#